data_35f95911ac6f10be73c395547e6548bc
#
_entry.id   35f95911ac6f10be73c395547e6548bc
#
_cell.length_a   1.000
_cell.length_b   1.000
_cell.length_c   1.000
_cell.angle_alpha   90.00
_cell.angle_beta   90.00
_cell.angle_gamma   90.00
#
_symmetry.space_group_name_H-M   'P 1'
#
loop_
_entity.id
_entity.type
_entity.pdbx_description
1 polymer ?
#
loop_
_entity_poly.entity_id
_entity_poly.type
_entity_poly.pdbx_seq_one_letter_code
_entity_poly.pdbx_strand_id
1 'polypeptide(L)'
;MAQLAHALAGAVLKAYPFPITPAQVPDLRRGAQLFQAQCAACHGAQGHGDGPAAASLDPKPTALAEPLRAKERSLFALHQIISSGVNGTAMASFGALPDADRWALAFFVGTLPHAESDRSAGAKVWQTSAKARETMASLDALTQTSEHALAERLDAETAKSVTAYLRANPQAV
;
A
#
# COMPACT_ATOMS: atom_id res chain seq x y z
N MET A 1 -26.04 -3.41 8.37
CA MET A 1 -25.45 -2.70 7.22
C MET A 1 -24.07 -3.26 6.86
N ALA A 2 -23.11 -3.34 7.79
CA ALA A 2 -21.75 -3.86 7.51
C ALA A 2 -21.73 -5.31 6.95
N GLN A 3 -22.53 -6.21 7.50
CA GLN A 3 -22.61 -7.61 7.02
C GLN A 3 -23.14 -7.71 5.59
N LEU A 4 -24.11 -6.88 5.22
CA LEU A 4 -24.66 -6.86 3.86
C LEU A 4 -23.63 -6.32 2.86
N ALA A 5 -22.91 -5.28 3.23
CA ALA A 5 -21.83 -4.72 2.42
C ALA A 5 -20.70 -5.75 2.20
N HIS A 6 -20.34 -6.49 3.25
CA HIS A 6 -19.31 -7.55 3.15
C HIS A 6 -19.78 -8.72 2.26
N ALA A 7 -21.03 -9.16 2.41
CA ALA A 7 -21.61 -10.21 1.57
C ALA A 7 -21.70 -9.79 0.09
N LEU A 8 -22.08 -8.53 -0.17
CA LEU A 8 -22.13 -7.98 -1.52
C LEU A 8 -20.74 -7.88 -2.16
N ALA A 9 -19.76 -7.39 -1.40
CA ALA A 9 -18.37 -7.34 -1.85
C ALA A 9 -17.84 -8.75 -2.21
N GLY A 10 -18.10 -9.74 -1.37
CA GLY A 10 -17.74 -11.14 -1.64
C GLY A 10 -18.43 -11.71 -2.89
N ALA A 11 -19.71 -11.39 -3.11
CA ALA A 11 -20.43 -11.83 -4.30
C ALA A 11 -19.90 -11.17 -5.58
N VAL A 12 -19.55 -9.87 -5.52
CA VAL A 12 -18.94 -9.14 -6.65
C VAL A 12 -17.56 -9.70 -6.99
N LEU A 13 -16.69 -9.93 -6.00
CA LEU A 13 -15.38 -10.53 -6.22
C LEU A 13 -15.43 -11.93 -6.79
N LYS A 14 -16.45 -12.71 -6.41
CA LYS A 14 -16.70 -14.05 -6.97
C LYS A 14 -17.18 -14.00 -8.42
N ALA A 15 -18.02 -13.03 -8.76
CA ALA A 15 -18.57 -12.85 -10.11
C ALA A 15 -17.55 -12.21 -11.07
N TYR A 16 -16.68 -11.36 -10.54
CA TYR A 16 -15.63 -10.64 -11.26
C TYR A 16 -14.31 -10.83 -10.51
N PRO A 17 -13.59 -11.92 -10.74
CA PRO A 17 -12.33 -12.21 -10.05
C PRO A 17 -11.25 -11.22 -10.51
N PHE A 18 -11.22 -10.05 -9.89
CA PHE A 18 -10.05 -9.18 -9.99
C PHE A 18 -8.93 -9.75 -9.14
N PRO A 19 -7.69 -9.77 -9.62
CA PRO A 19 -6.55 -10.12 -8.80
C PRO A 19 -6.37 -9.05 -7.72
N ILE A 20 -6.83 -9.36 -6.51
CA ILE A 20 -6.70 -8.50 -5.32
C ILE A 20 -5.36 -8.71 -4.60
N THR A 21 -4.58 -9.64 -5.11
CA THR A 21 -3.28 -10.07 -4.58
C THR A 21 -2.32 -10.24 -5.75
N PRO A 22 -1.05 -9.83 -5.64
CA PRO A 22 -0.06 -10.07 -6.69
C PRO A 22 0.20 -11.56 -6.88
N ALA A 23 0.40 -11.98 -8.12
CA ALA A 23 0.72 -13.37 -8.48
C ALA A 23 2.09 -13.83 -7.98
N GLN A 24 2.99 -12.89 -7.65
CA GLN A 24 4.34 -13.11 -7.15
C GLN A 24 4.66 -12.06 -6.08
N VAL A 25 5.63 -12.36 -5.22
CA VAL A 25 6.16 -11.38 -4.26
C VAL A 25 6.66 -10.16 -5.02
N PRO A 26 6.16 -8.95 -4.71
CA PRO A 26 6.53 -7.73 -5.43
C PRO A 26 7.99 -7.33 -5.25
N ASP A 27 8.62 -6.90 -6.33
CA ASP A 27 9.99 -6.38 -6.32
C ASP A 27 10.02 -4.89 -5.93
N LEU A 28 10.39 -4.62 -4.68
CA LEU A 28 10.49 -3.26 -4.14
C LEU A 28 11.54 -2.39 -4.84
N ARG A 29 12.63 -2.98 -5.35
CA ARG A 29 13.64 -2.23 -6.11
C ARG A 29 13.07 -1.77 -7.44
N ARG A 30 12.33 -2.65 -8.12
CA ARG A 30 11.60 -2.29 -9.33
C ARG A 30 10.57 -1.20 -9.05
N GLY A 31 9.81 -1.32 -7.94
CA GLY A 31 8.88 -0.29 -7.49
C GLY A 31 9.54 1.07 -7.26
N ALA A 32 10.70 1.10 -6.60
CA ALA A 32 11.49 2.31 -6.39
C ALA A 32 11.95 2.95 -7.71
N GLN A 33 12.46 2.15 -8.65
CA GLN A 33 12.88 2.65 -9.96
C GLN A 33 11.73 3.27 -10.75
N LEU A 34 10.57 2.59 -10.79
CA LEU A 34 9.37 3.09 -11.45
C LEU A 34 8.86 4.38 -10.79
N PHE A 35 8.87 4.43 -9.46
CA PHE A 35 8.46 5.61 -8.71
C PHE A 35 9.32 6.82 -9.06
N GLN A 36 10.63 6.67 -9.06
CA GLN A 36 11.55 7.76 -9.44
C GLN A 36 11.32 8.22 -10.89
N ALA A 37 11.08 7.28 -11.81
CA ALA A 37 10.92 7.58 -13.22
C ALA A 37 9.57 8.24 -13.58
N GLN A 38 8.48 7.86 -12.88
CA GLN A 38 7.13 8.19 -13.33
C GLN A 38 6.28 8.96 -12.28
N CYS A 39 6.64 8.91 -11.00
CA CYS A 39 5.82 9.46 -9.92
C CYS A 39 6.49 10.65 -9.22
N ALA A 40 7.82 10.62 -9.08
CA ALA A 40 8.57 11.60 -8.29
C ALA A 40 8.46 13.03 -8.83
N ALA A 41 8.23 13.22 -10.13
CA ALA A 41 8.03 14.55 -10.71
C ALA A 41 6.88 15.33 -10.05
N CYS A 42 5.83 14.63 -9.61
CA CYS A 42 4.69 15.22 -8.93
C CYS A 42 4.76 14.94 -7.40
N HIS A 43 4.99 13.69 -7.00
CA HIS A 43 4.92 13.30 -5.60
C HIS A 43 6.19 13.58 -4.79
N GLY A 44 7.29 14.02 -5.42
CA GLY A 44 8.59 14.19 -4.79
C GLY A 44 9.34 12.86 -4.65
N ALA A 45 10.67 12.92 -4.61
CA ALA A 45 11.52 11.72 -4.55
C ALA A 45 11.28 10.84 -3.30
N GLN A 46 10.78 11.47 -2.22
CA GLN A 46 10.47 10.82 -0.94
C GLN A 46 8.97 10.74 -0.67
N GLY A 47 8.11 11.15 -1.63
CA GLY A 47 6.67 11.06 -1.51
C GLY A 47 6.01 12.17 -0.69
N HIS A 48 6.65 13.33 -0.52
CA HIS A 48 6.09 14.46 0.24
C HIS A 48 5.11 15.33 -0.54
N GLY A 49 4.85 15.03 -1.82
CA GLY A 49 3.97 15.83 -2.67
C GLY A 49 4.64 17.14 -3.16
N ASP A 50 5.94 17.22 -3.07
CA ASP A 50 6.80 18.37 -3.32
C ASP A 50 7.66 18.23 -4.59
N GLY A 51 7.26 17.37 -5.50
CA GLY A 51 7.96 17.21 -6.77
C GLY A 51 7.96 18.50 -7.60
N PRO A 52 8.92 18.65 -8.54
CA PRO A 52 9.08 19.89 -9.32
C PRO A 52 7.82 20.30 -10.10
N ALA A 53 6.96 19.36 -10.49
CA ALA A 53 5.69 19.66 -11.15
C ALA A 53 4.56 20.02 -10.16
N ALA A 54 4.70 19.73 -8.86
CA ALA A 54 3.63 19.90 -7.88
C ALA A 54 3.10 21.34 -7.78
N ALA A 55 3.99 22.33 -7.95
CA ALA A 55 3.62 23.74 -7.81
C ALA A 55 2.54 24.20 -8.82
N SER A 56 2.52 23.60 -10.02
CA SER A 56 1.60 23.95 -11.11
C SER A 56 0.31 23.13 -11.14
N LEU A 57 0.14 22.16 -10.22
CA LEU A 57 -1.00 21.25 -10.21
C LEU A 57 -2.10 21.70 -9.24
N ASP A 58 -3.35 21.54 -9.66
CA ASP A 58 -4.54 21.72 -8.86
C ASP A 58 -5.53 20.55 -9.15
N PRO A 59 -5.89 19.73 -8.15
CA PRO A 59 -5.36 19.70 -6.78
C PRO A 59 -3.87 19.34 -6.71
N LYS A 60 -3.23 19.75 -5.61
CA LYS A 60 -1.83 19.38 -5.32
C LYS A 60 -1.68 17.86 -5.21
N PRO A 61 -0.52 17.30 -5.61
CA PRO A 61 -0.25 15.89 -5.43
C PRO A 61 -0.31 15.49 -3.94
N THR A 62 -0.89 14.32 -3.69
CA THR A 62 -0.94 13.77 -2.33
C THR A 62 0.45 13.54 -1.79
N ALA A 63 0.71 13.98 -0.55
CA ALA A 63 1.87 13.56 0.24
C ALA A 63 1.70 12.09 0.62
N LEU A 64 2.40 11.19 -0.08
CA LEU A 64 2.32 9.73 0.09
C LEU A 64 3.01 9.27 1.38
N ALA A 65 4.01 10.04 1.83
CA ALA A 65 4.75 9.79 3.07
C ALA A 65 4.03 10.28 4.33
N GLU A 66 2.83 10.89 4.21
CA GLU A 66 2.07 11.39 5.36
C GLU A 66 1.38 10.22 6.10
N PRO A 67 1.78 9.92 7.39
CA PRO A 67 1.35 8.71 8.08
C PRO A 67 -0.15 8.63 8.36
N LEU A 68 -0.79 9.76 8.73
CA LEU A 68 -2.21 9.77 9.09
C LEU A 68 -3.12 9.38 7.92
N ARG A 69 -2.74 9.79 6.70
CA ARG A 69 -3.45 9.42 5.50
C ARG A 69 -3.10 7.99 5.05
N ALA A 70 -1.84 7.62 5.18
CA ALA A 70 -1.34 6.33 4.69
C ALA A 70 -1.89 5.14 5.47
N LYS A 71 -2.13 5.29 6.78
CA LYS A 71 -2.67 4.23 7.64
C LYS A 71 -4.07 3.74 7.22
N GLU A 72 -4.84 4.59 6.52
CA GLU A 72 -6.18 4.24 6.01
C GLU A 72 -6.13 3.42 4.70
N ARG A 73 -4.95 3.34 4.05
CA ARG A 73 -4.81 2.73 2.72
C ARG A 73 -4.23 1.33 2.79
N SER A 74 -4.97 0.36 2.26
CA SER A 74 -4.42 -0.96 1.95
C SER A 74 -3.53 -0.91 0.70
N LEU A 75 -2.67 -1.90 0.50
CA LEU A 75 -1.85 -2.00 -0.70
C LEU A 75 -2.71 -2.23 -1.96
N PHE A 76 -3.83 -2.95 -1.81
CA PHE A 76 -4.80 -3.10 -2.88
C PHE A 76 -5.41 -1.75 -3.30
N ALA A 77 -5.78 -0.90 -2.34
CA ALA A 77 -6.29 0.44 -2.65
C ALA A 77 -5.24 1.29 -3.39
N LEU A 78 -3.97 1.21 -3.01
CA LEU A 78 -2.87 1.88 -3.72
C LEU A 78 -2.72 1.33 -5.15
N HIS A 79 -2.74 0.00 -5.33
CA HIS A 79 -2.70 -0.64 -6.64
C HIS A 79 -3.85 -0.17 -7.55
N GLN A 80 -5.08 -0.06 -7.01
CA GLN A 80 -6.24 0.42 -7.75
C GLN A 80 -6.07 1.88 -8.19
N ILE A 81 -5.62 2.76 -7.29
CA ILE A 81 -5.37 4.17 -7.59
C ILE A 81 -4.28 4.30 -8.67
N ILE A 82 -3.20 3.56 -8.58
CA ILE A 82 -2.15 3.54 -9.60
C ILE A 82 -2.70 3.04 -10.93
N SER A 83 -3.51 1.99 -10.91
CA SER A 83 -4.07 1.40 -12.12
C SER A 83 -5.05 2.31 -12.85
N SER A 84 -5.94 2.99 -12.12
CA SER A 84 -7.01 3.80 -12.69
C SER A 84 -6.67 5.29 -12.85
N GLY A 85 -5.65 5.79 -12.12
CA GLY A 85 -5.46 7.22 -11.94
C GLY A 85 -6.54 7.82 -11.04
N VAL A 86 -6.63 9.15 -11.02
CA VAL A 86 -7.63 9.89 -10.23
C VAL A 86 -8.36 10.88 -11.14
N ASN A 87 -9.62 10.62 -11.40
CA ASN A 87 -10.46 11.46 -12.26
C ASN A 87 -10.49 12.91 -11.75
N GLY A 88 -10.41 13.86 -12.70
CA GLY A 88 -10.42 15.31 -12.38
C GLY A 88 -9.09 15.83 -11.83
N THR A 89 -8.01 15.05 -11.88
CA THR A 89 -6.67 15.46 -11.46
C THR A 89 -5.62 15.17 -12.55
N ALA A 90 -4.40 15.64 -12.33
CA ALA A 90 -3.27 15.34 -13.21
C ALA A 90 -2.72 13.90 -13.04
N MET A 91 -3.21 13.11 -12.09
CA MET A 91 -2.77 11.73 -11.89
C MET A 91 -3.40 10.81 -12.94
N ALA A 92 -2.66 10.55 -14.01
CA ALA A 92 -3.07 9.65 -15.09
C ALA A 92 -3.13 8.18 -14.64
N SER A 93 -3.85 7.36 -15.42
CA SER A 93 -3.85 5.90 -15.26
C SER A 93 -2.50 5.30 -15.68
N PHE A 94 -1.98 4.40 -14.85
CA PHE A 94 -0.83 3.54 -15.15
C PHE A 94 -1.27 2.10 -15.51
N GLY A 95 -2.52 1.92 -15.92
CA GLY A 95 -3.09 0.62 -16.29
C GLY A 95 -2.37 -0.07 -17.45
N ALA A 96 -1.63 0.67 -18.28
CA ALA A 96 -0.79 0.12 -19.34
C ALA A 96 0.49 -0.57 -18.85
N LEU A 97 0.93 -0.31 -17.60
CA LEU A 97 2.04 -1.03 -17.00
C LEU A 97 1.64 -2.50 -16.73
N PRO A 98 2.59 -3.44 -16.80
CA PRO A 98 2.38 -4.81 -16.34
C PRO A 98 1.82 -4.82 -14.89
N ASP A 99 0.95 -5.78 -14.58
CA ASP A 99 0.35 -5.88 -13.25
C ASP A 99 1.39 -6.03 -12.14
N ALA A 100 2.46 -6.80 -12.38
CA ALA A 100 3.59 -6.94 -11.45
C ALA A 100 4.29 -5.61 -11.15
N ASP A 101 4.44 -4.72 -12.14
CA ASP A 101 5.04 -3.39 -11.99
C ASP A 101 4.13 -2.47 -11.15
N ARG A 102 2.82 -2.53 -11.33
CA ARG A 102 1.85 -1.77 -10.54
C ARG A 102 1.81 -2.23 -9.09
N TRP A 103 1.92 -3.54 -8.84
CA TRP A 103 2.07 -4.09 -7.49
C TRP A 103 3.41 -3.68 -6.87
N ALA A 104 4.51 -3.73 -7.61
CA ALA A 104 5.81 -3.25 -7.15
C ALA A 104 5.75 -1.77 -6.73
N LEU A 105 5.08 -0.92 -7.51
CA LEU A 105 4.80 0.49 -7.16
C LEU A 105 3.94 0.61 -5.91
N ALA A 106 2.83 -0.13 -5.79
CA ALA A 106 1.95 -0.07 -4.63
C ALA A 106 2.68 -0.44 -3.34
N PHE A 107 3.49 -1.49 -3.37
CA PHE A 107 4.31 -1.89 -2.22
C PHE A 107 5.36 -0.84 -1.88
N PHE A 108 6.11 -0.33 -2.86
CA PHE A 108 7.09 0.73 -2.62
C PHE A 108 6.44 1.97 -2.00
N VAL A 109 5.34 2.48 -2.58
CA VAL A 109 4.57 3.61 -2.04
C VAL A 109 4.09 3.31 -0.62
N GLY A 110 3.65 2.08 -0.36
CA GLY A 110 3.25 1.62 0.97
C GLY A 110 4.37 1.64 2.01
N THR A 111 5.65 1.73 1.62
CA THR A 111 6.78 1.84 2.55
C THR A 111 7.11 3.27 2.94
N LEU A 112 6.72 4.27 2.13
CA LEU A 112 7.14 5.68 2.29
C LEU A 112 6.77 6.31 3.65
N PRO A 113 5.59 6.01 4.24
CA PRO A 113 5.20 6.63 5.51
C PRO A 113 5.92 6.08 6.75
N HIS A 114 6.68 5.01 6.61
CA HIS A 114 7.26 4.28 7.75
C HIS A 114 8.76 4.53 7.91
N ALA A 115 9.18 4.86 9.13
CA ALA A 115 10.58 5.01 9.47
C ALA A 115 11.29 3.65 9.59
N GLU A 116 12.62 3.65 9.52
CA GLU A 116 13.43 2.44 9.73
C GLU A 116 13.28 1.87 11.14
N SER A 117 13.09 2.75 12.13
CA SER A 117 12.77 2.32 13.51
C SER A 117 11.49 1.49 13.60
N ASP A 118 10.44 1.86 12.84
CA ASP A 118 9.18 1.12 12.81
C ASP A 118 9.39 -0.26 12.17
N ARG A 119 10.16 -0.35 11.07
CA ARG A 119 10.50 -1.61 10.41
C ARG A 119 11.29 -2.54 11.32
N SER A 120 12.28 -2.00 12.04
CA SER A 120 13.09 -2.75 12.99
C SER A 120 12.28 -3.26 14.19
N ALA A 121 11.36 -2.45 14.72
CA ALA A 121 10.42 -2.87 15.74
C ALA A 121 9.49 -3.98 15.21
N GLY A 122 8.95 -3.79 14.01
CA GLY A 122 8.07 -4.76 13.36
C GLY A 122 8.73 -6.11 13.11
N ALA A 123 10.01 -6.13 12.74
CA ALA A 123 10.78 -7.38 12.60
C ALA A 123 10.81 -8.19 13.89
N LYS A 124 11.03 -7.54 15.04
CA LYS A 124 11.03 -8.17 16.37
C LYS A 124 9.64 -8.71 16.72
N VAL A 125 8.61 -7.91 16.53
CA VAL A 125 7.21 -8.31 16.76
C VAL A 125 6.85 -9.51 15.88
N TRP A 126 7.20 -9.48 14.60
CA TRP A 126 6.93 -10.56 13.66
C TRP A 126 7.56 -11.90 14.09
N GLN A 127 8.78 -11.85 14.62
CA GLN A 127 9.47 -13.05 15.14
C GLN A 127 8.82 -13.63 16.40
N THR A 128 8.28 -12.78 17.28
CA THR A 128 7.85 -13.18 18.62
C THR A 128 6.34 -13.31 18.81
N SER A 129 5.52 -12.57 18.03
CA SER A 129 4.07 -12.55 18.18
C SER A 129 3.37 -13.57 17.27
N ALA A 130 2.86 -14.66 17.85
CA ALA A 130 2.00 -15.61 17.14
C ALA A 130 0.75 -14.90 16.59
N LYS A 131 0.13 -14.02 17.40
CA LYS A 131 -1.08 -13.28 17.01
C LYS A 131 -0.85 -12.42 15.76
N ALA A 132 0.30 -11.74 15.64
CA ALA A 132 0.63 -10.96 14.45
C ALA A 132 0.73 -11.86 13.21
N ARG A 133 1.42 -13.00 13.31
CA ARG A 133 1.55 -13.97 12.21
C ARG A 133 0.22 -14.60 11.80
N GLU A 134 -0.64 -14.96 12.75
CA GLU A 134 -1.98 -15.46 12.47
C GLU A 134 -2.86 -14.41 11.78
N THR A 135 -2.73 -13.15 12.20
CA THR A 135 -3.52 -12.04 11.65
C THR A 135 -3.11 -11.69 10.22
N MET A 136 -1.81 -11.77 9.92
CA MET A 136 -1.22 -11.39 8.63
C MET A 136 -0.57 -12.60 7.94
N ALA A 137 -1.27 -13.74 7.93
CA ALA A 137 -0.74 -15.05 7.56
C ALA A 137 -0.49 -15.25 6.05
N SER A 138 -0.77 -14.26 5.20
CA SER A 138 -0.65 -14.40 3.75
C SER A 138 -0.45 -13.06 3.06
N LEU A 139 0.07 -13.12 1.85
CA LEU A 139 0.17 -11.96 0.96
C LEU A 139 -1.20 -11.33 0.68
N ASP A 140 -2.26 -12.14 0.62
CA ASP A 140 -3.65 -11.69 0.50
C ASP A 140 -4.08 -10.83 1.70
N ALA A 141 -3.83 -11.30 2.93
CA ALA A 141 -4.09 -10.53 4.13
C ALA A 141 -3.30 -9.20 4.14
N LEU A 142 -2.03 -9.23 3.74
CA LEU A 142 -1.18 -8.04 3.68
C LEU A 142 -1.67 -7.01 2.65
N THR A 143 -2.15 -7.45 1.50
CA THR A 143 -2.61 -6.53 0.45
C THR A 143 -3.93 -5.88 0.76
N GLN A 144 -4.82 -6.55 1.45
CA GLN A 144 -6.17 -6.06 1.72
C GLN A 144 -6.32 -5.31 3.04
N THR A 145 -5.42 -5.54 4.00
CA THR A 145 -5.52 -4.94 5.34
C THR A 145 -4.81 -3.59 5.39
N SER A 146 -5.52 -2.53 5.78
CA SER A 146 -4.90 -1.24 6.13
C SER A 146 -4.29 -1.30 7.54
N GLU A 147 -3.34 -0.39 7.84
CA GLU A 147 -2.79 -0.28 9.19
C GLU A 147 -3.88 0.00 10.24
N HIS A 148 -4.84 0.86 9.89
CA HIS A 148 -5.98 1.16 10.75
C HIS A 148 -6.81 -0.10 11.07
N ALA A 149 -7.18 -0.88 10.06
CA ALA A 149 -7.93 -2.12 10.26
C ALA A 149 -7.11 -3.18 11.05
N LEU A 150 -5.80 -3.18 10.90
CA LEU A 150 -4.92 -4.04 11.70
C LEU A 150 -4.87 -3.62 13.16
N ALA A 151 -4.95 -2.30 13.44
CA ALA A 151 -4.95 -1.75 14.80
C ALA A 151 -6.19 -2.14 15.62
N GLU A 152 -7.32 -2.45 14.95
CA GLU A 152 -8.51 -3.00 15.62
C GLU A 152 -8.32 -4.44 16.12
N ARG A 153 -7.37 -5.17 15.55
CA ARG A 153 -7.10 -6.59 15.84
C ARG A 153 -5.88 -6.79 16.73
N LEU A 154 -4.91 -5.91 16.61
CA LEU A 154 -3.71 -5.80 17.45
C LEU A 154 -3.87 -4.52 18.31
N ASP A 155 -2.78 -3.87 18.67
CA ASP A 155 -2.80 -2.49 19.15
C ASP A 155 -2.15 -1.57 18.09
N ALA A 156 -2.32 -0.26 18.23
CA ALA A 156 -1.90 0.70 17.21
C ALA A 156 -0.38 0.69 16.94
N GLU A 157 0.43 0.55 17.97
CA GLU A 157 1.90 0.52 17.84
C GLU A 157 2.37 -0.79 17.18
N THR A 158 1.81 -1.92 17.61
CA THR A 158 2.04 -3.22 16.98
C THR A 158 1.58 -3.23 15.53
N ALA A 159 0.40 -2.69 15.23
CA ALA A 159 -0.11 -2.62 13.86
C ALA A 159 0.79 -1.77 12.96
N LYS A 160 1.21 -0.60 13.42
CA LYS A 160 2.13 0.29 12.71
C LYS A 160 3.45 -0.42 12.39
N SER A 161 4.09 -1.01 13.40
CA SER A 161 5.40 -1.64 13.24
C SER A 161 5.33 -2.91 12.36
N VAL A 162 4.32 -3.76 12.52
CA VAL A 162 4.11 -4.95 11.68
C VAL A 162 3.84 -4.55 10.23
N THR A 163 2.99 -3.53 10.00
CA THR A 163 2.72 -2.99 8.65
C THR A 163 4.00 -2.47 8.02
N ALA A 164 4.79 -1.69 8.75
CA ALA A 164 6.07 -1.15 8.28
C ALA A 164 7.04 -2.26 7.84
N TYR A 165 7.16 -3.30 8.66
CA TYR A 165 8.04 -4.43 8.37
C TYR A 165 7.56 -5.25 7.17
N LEU A 166 6.29 -5.65 7.14
CA LEU A 166 5.76 -6.54 6.09
C LEU A 166 5.68 -5.86 4.73
N ARG A 167 5.34 -4.57 4.67
CA ARG A 167 5.36 -3.83 3.40
C ARG A 167 6.76 -3.72 2.81
N ALA A 168 7.79 -3.66 3.66
CA ALA A 168 9.19 -3.67 3.25
C ALA A 168 9.75 -5.09 3.00
N ASN A 169 9.08 -6.13 3.52
CA ASN A 169 9.52 -7.52 3.44
C ASN A 169 8.34 -8.45 3.06
N PRO A 170 7.73 -8.29 1.89
CA PRO A 170 6.54 -9.05 1.49
C PRO A 170 6.76 -10.56 1.41
N GLN A 171 8.00 -11.02 1.30
CA GLN A 171 8.37 -12.44 1.32
C GLN A 171 8.28 -13.06 2.73
N ALA A 172 8.01 -12.28 3.77
CA ALA A 172 7.93 -12.78 5.15
C ALA A 172 6.56 -13.43 5.49
N VAL A 173 5.56 -13.24 4.62
CA VAL A 173 4.21 -13.82 4.75
C VAL A 173 3.96 -14.99 3.82
#